data_9fa36c7a4a00883dab4888c3227a69db
#
_entry.id   9fa36c7a4a00883dab4888c3227a69db
#
_cell.length_a   1.000
_cell.length_b   1.000
_cell.length_c   1.000
_cell.angle_alpha   90.00
_cell.angle_beta   90.00
_cell.angle_gamma   90.00
#
_symmetry.space_group_name_H-M   'P 1'
#
loop_
_entity.id
_entity.type
_entity.pdbx_description
1 polymer ?
#
loop_
_entity_poly.entity_id
_entity_poly.type
_entity_poly.pdbx_seq_one_letter_code
_entity_poly.pdbx_strand_id
1 'polypeptide(L)'
;MQIIPLSEGAFTVDKTKQFIPFDLEKEQLSERTRGSLLVEIQPFVIVTGKDIILLDTGLGFTDYSGQLQIHNNLRKNNIEPGQVTKVLMSHLHKDHAGGISHSGKLNFENATYYINKQEFEYGLQNNGSSYIKEDFEALKDSPQLILLNDAGEIDNYIKYEMSNAHCPFHQVFWVTEKEETTFFGGDVAPQLQQMKSRFIAKYDHDGRKSMELRRAWWEQGSKEKWTFLFYHDIKNPVFTGASL
;
A
#
# COMPACT_ATOMS: atom_id res chain seq x y z
N MET A 1 -16.36 -0.27 -11.14
CA MET A 1 -15.26 0.15 -10.24
C MET A 1 -14.15 0.79 -11.06
N GLN A 2 -13.58 1.94 -10.62
CA GLN A 2 -12.43 2.58 -11.29
C GLN A 2 -11.20 2.47 -10.38
N ILE A 3 -10.06 2.08 -10.94
CA ILE A 3 -8.79 1.92 -10.22
C ILE A 3 -7.81 2.96 -10.75
N ILE A 4 -7.19 3.71 -9.86
CA ILE A 4 -6.28 4.80 -10.19
C ILE A 4 -4.98 4.62 -9.41
N PRO A 5 -3.86 4.30 -10.07
CA PRO A 5 -2.54 4.35 -9.47
C PRO A 5 -2.13 5.80 -9.15
N LEU A 6 -1.58 6.04 -7.96
CA LEU A 6 -1.13 7.36 -7.50
C LEU A 6 0.39 7.38 -7.30
N SER A 7 1.14 7.12 -8.38
CA SER A 7 2.60 7.04 -8.31
C SER A 7 3.23 8.27 -7.65
N GLU A 8 4.09 8.04 -6.68
CA GLU A 8 5.01 9.03 -6.12
C GLU A 8 6.39 9.00 -6.79
N GLY A 9 6.62 8.04 -7.69
CA GLY A 9 7.84 7.84 -8.45
C GLY A 9 8.62 6.60 -8.07
N ALA A 10 9.71 6.36 -8.82
CA ALA A 10 10.62 5.27 -8.56
C ALA A 10 11.72 5.70 -7.58
N PHE A 11 12.11 4.77 -6.71
CA PHE A 11 13.12 4.98 -5.68
C PHE A 11 14.07 3.81 -5.59
N THR A 12 15.31 4.09 -5.21
CA THR A 12 16.23 3.06 -4.72
C THR A 12 16.18 3.03 -3.20
N VAL A 13 16.17 1.83 -2.62
CA VAL A 13 16.21 1.62 -1.18
C VAL A 13 17.17 0.48 -0.84
N ASP A 14 18.03 0.71 0.14
CA ASP A 14 18.97 -0.27 0.65
C ASP A 14 18.75 -0.56 2.16
N LYS A 15 19.75 -1.15 2.81
CA LYS A 15 19.72 -1.47 4.25
C LYS A 15 19.54 -0.24 5.16
N THR A 16 19.80 0.97 4.68
CA THR A 16 19.60 2.22 5.44
C THR A 16 18.12 2.62 5.51
N LYS A 17 17.27 1.97 4.71
CA LYS A 17 15.85 2.30 4.58
C LYS A 17 15.58 3.74 4.13
N GLN A 18 16.55 4.38 3.47
CA GLN A 18 16.35 5.67 2.83
C GLN A 18 15.83 5.45 1.39
N PHE A 19 14.73 6.14 1.06
CA PHE A 19 14.17 6.16 -0.29
C PHE A 19 14.81 7.30 -1.06
N ILE A 20 15.67 6.95 -2.02
CA ILE A 20 16.38 7.91 -2.86
C ILE A 20 15.67 7.91 -4.22
N PRO A 21 15.12 9.06 -4.68
CA PRO A 21 14.48 9.15 -5.99
C PRO A 21 15.39 8.64 -7.10
N PHE A 22 14.81 7.92 -8.05
CA PHE A 22 15.51 7.35 -9.19
C PHE A 22 14.80 7.73 -10.50
N ASP A 23 15.47 8.51 -11.35
CA ASP A 23 14.93 8.95 -12.63
C ASP A 23 15.17 7.87 -13.70
N LEU A 24 14.14 7.11 -14.02
CA LEU A 24 14.20 6.02 -15.00
C LEU A 24 14.57 6.47 -16.42
N GLU A 25 14.42 7.76 -16.75
CA GLU A 25 14.76 8.31 -18.06
C GLU A 25 16.21 8.78 -18.15
N LYS A 26 16.81 9.17 -17.03
CA LYS A 26 18.14 9.80 -16.97
C LYS A 26 19.21 8.92 -16.33
N GLU A 27 18.81 8.05 -15.41
CA GLU A 27 19.76 7.25 -14.61
C GLU A 27 19.85 5.81 -15.13
N GLN A 28 21.03 5.24 -15.09
CA GLN A 28 21.26 3.86 -15.51
C GLN A 28 21.08 2.89 -14.34
N LEU A 29 20.40 1.78 -14.58
CA LEU A 29 20.19 0.73 -13.59
C LEU A 29 21.50 0.17 -13.00
N SER A 30 22.59 0.20 -13.77
CA SER A 30 23.92 -0.25 -13.34
C SER A 30 24.60 0.70 -12.34
N GLU A 31 24.17 1.94 -12.26
CA GLU A 31 24.75 2.97 -11.39
C GLU A 31 24.14 2.97 -9.98
N ARG A 32 23.10 2.20 -9.76
CA ARG A 32 22.48 2.05 -8.43
C ARG A 32 23.46 1.47 -7.41
N THR A 33 23.31 1.86 -6.16
CA THR A 33 24.03 1.23 -5.05
C THR A 33 23.84 -0.29 -5.10
N ARG A 34 24.96 -1.03 -5.10
CA ARG A 34 24.93 -2.49 -5.15
C ARG A 34 24.12 -3.06 -3.99
N GLY A 35 23.12 -3.88 -4.31
CA GLY A 35 22.22 -4.50 -3.33
C GLY A 35 21.03 -3.64 -2.95
N SER A 36 20.86 -2.43 -3.53
CA SER A 36 19.63 -1.67 -3.40
C SER A 36 18.51 -2.33 -4.20
N LEU A 37 17.29 -2.21 -3.68
CA LEU A 37 16.07 -2.48 -4.45
C LEU A 37 15.73 -1.25 -5.28
N LEU A 38 15.10 -1.46 -6.43
CA LEU A 38 14.42 -0.40 -7.18
C LEU A 38 12.92 -0.68 -7.10
N VAL A 39 12.18 0.26 -6.56
CA VAL A 39 10.76 0.13 -6.25
C VAL A 39 10.01 1.37 -6.72
N GLU A 40 8.77 1.20 -7.12
CA GLU A 40 7.80 2.29 -7.21
C GLU A 40 7.16 2.51 -5.84
N ILE A 41 6.71 3.71 -5.54
CA ILE A 41 5.81 3.98 -4.42
C ILE A 41 4.45 4.31 -5.01
N GLN A 42 3.51 3.38 -4.86
CA GLN A 42 2.28 3.36 -5.65
C GLN A 42 1.02 3.15 -4.78
N PRO A 43 0.58 4.16 -4.01
CA PRO A 43 -0.77 4.13 -3.45
C PRO A 43 -1.83 4.01 -4.55
N PHE A 44 -2.98 3.45 -4.22
CA PHE A 44 -4.07 3.31 -5.18
C PHE A 44 -5.35 3.94 -4.66
N VAL A 45 -6.13 4.54 -5.56
CA VAL A 45 -7.52 4.88 -5.29
C VAL A 45 -8.42 3.91 -6.03
N ILE A 46 -9.43 3.41 -5.33
CA ILE A 46 -10.56 2.67 -5.90
C ILE A 46 -11.81 3.53 -5.73
N VAL A 47 -12.40 3.94 -6.85
CA VAL A 47 -13.68 4.64 -6.88
C VAL A 47 -14.78 3.62 -7.14
N THR A 48 -15.66 3.45 -6.18
CA THR A 48 -16.85 2.60 -6.25
C THR A 48 -18.12 3.44 -6.33
N GLY A 49 -19.27 2.81 -6.49
CA GLY A 49 -20.55 3.52 -6.40
C GLY A 49 -20.88 4.07 -5.01
N LYS A 50 -20.12 3.71 -3.96
CA LYS A 50 -20.36 4.09 -2.57
C LYS A 50 -19.24 4.92 -1.97
N ASP A 51 -18.00 4.62 -2.31
CA ASP A 51 -16.81 5.11 -1.62
C ASP A 51 -15.70 5.49 -2.58
N ILE A 52 -14.85 6.41 -2.14
CA ILE A 52 -13.52 6.66 -2.67
C ILE A 52 -12.53 6.12 -1.66
N ILE A 53 -11.92 4.99 -1.99
CA ILE A 53 -11.06 4.19 -1.10
C ILE A 53 -9.62 4.43 -1.47
N LEU A 54 -8.80 4.86 -0.52
CA LEU A 54 -7.35 4.95 -0.67
C LEU A 54 -6.69 3.71 -0.05
N LEU A 55 -5.83 3.03 -0.80
CA LEU A 55 -5.02 1.90 -0.35
C LEU A 55 -3.59 2.37 -0.12
N ASP A 56 -3.18 2.42 1.13
CA ASP A 56 -1.97 3.03 1.66
C ASP A 56 -1.80 4.52 1.27
N THR A 57 -0.83 5.23 1.83
CA THR A 57 -0.74 6.69 1.74
C THR A 57 0.60 7.22 1.23
N GLY A 58 1.54 6.36 0.85
CA GLY A 58 2.83 6.77 0.31
C GLY A 58 3.83 7.22 1.35
N LEU A 59 4.90 7.90 0.88
CA LEU A 59 6.01 8.41 1.69
C LEU A 59 5.69 9.71 2.43
N GLY A 60 4.56 10.38 2.11
CA GLY A 60 4.21 11.66 2.72
C GLY A 60 5.09 12.82 2.26
N PHE A 61 5.76 12.70 1.13
CA PHE A 61 6.59 13.78 0.59
C PHE A 61 5.74 14.99 0.19
N THR A 62 6.32 16.17 0.35
CA THR A 62 5.74 17.43 -0.09
C THR A 62 6.50 17.97 -1.31
N ASP A 63 5.79 18.69 -2.16
CA ASP A 63 6.42 19.48 -3.22
C ASP A 63 7.03 20.78 -2.65
N TYR A 64 7.63 21.59 -3.53
CA TYR A 64 8.26 22.86 -3.16
C TYR A 64 7.31 23.89 -2.54
N SER A 65 5.99 23.72 -2.74
CA SER A 65 4.94 24.57 -2.14
C SER A 65 4.48 24.08 -0.76
N GLY A 66 5.01 22.93 -0.30
CA GLY A 66 4.57 22.26 0.93
C GLY A 66 3.30 21.43 0.76
N GLN A 67 2.81 21.22 -0.47
CA GLN A 67 1.66 20.36 -0.75
C GLN A 67 2.09 18.90 -0.77
N LEU A 68 1.31 18.03 -0.14
CA LEU A 68 1.56 16.58 -0.19
C LEU A 68 1.45 16.05 -1.62
N GLN A 69 2.42 15.25 -2.02
CA GLN A 69 2.49 14.66 -3.36
C GLN A 69 1.25 13.80 -3.64
N ILE A 70 0.80 13.01 -2.66
CA ILE A 70 -0.40 12.20 -2.81
C ILE A 70 -1.66 13.05 -3.04
N HIS A 71 -1.78 14.22 -2.41
CA HIS A 71 -2.88 15.16 -2.65
C HIS A 71 -2.85 15.70 -4.09
N ASN A 72 -1.65 16.04 -4.58
CA ASN A 72 -1.48 16.50 -5.96
C ASN A 72 -1.82 15.40 -6.95
N ASN A 73 -1.45 14.14 -6.65
CA ASN A 73 -1.76 12.98 -7.48
C ASN A 73 -3.27 12.68 -7.52
N LEU A 74 -3.99 12.85 -6.41
CA LEU A 74 -5.45 12.79 -6.37
C LEU A 74 -6.08 13.87 -7.25
N ARG A 75 -5.67 15.14 -7.08
CA ARG A 75 -6.21 16.27 -7.87
C ARG A 75 -5.96 16.15 -9.37
N LYS A 76 -4.81 15.59 -9.79
CA LYS A 76 -4.54 15.27 -11.21
C LYS A 76 -5.57 14.29 -11.79
N ASN A 77 -6.23 13.52 -10.95
CA ASN A 77 -7.29 12.58 -11.31
C ASN A 77 -8.70 13.11 -10.98
N ASN A 78 -8.84 14.43 -10.76
CA ASN A 78 -10.10 15.10 -10.40
C ASN A 78 -10.73 14.59 -9.09
N ILE A 79 -9.91 14.20 -8.14
CA ILE A 79 -10.34 13.80 -6.79
C ILE A 79 -9.72 14.75 -5.78
N GLU A 80 -10.56 15.47 -5.03
CA GLU A 80 -10.06 16.26 -3.90
C GLU A 80 -9.79 15.34 -2.70
N PRO A 81 -8.71 15.57 -1.92
CA PRO A 81 -8.39 14.74 -0.75
C PRO A 81 -9.55 14.57 0.24
N GLY A 82 -10.37 15.61 0.42
CA GLY A 82 -11.56 15.57 1.27
C GLY A 82 -12.71 14.68 0.75
N GLN A 83 -12.61 14.15 -0.48
CA GLN A 83 -13.58 13.19 -1.02
C GLN A 83 -13.22 11.74 -0.70
N VAL A 84 -12.00 11.47 -0.22
CA VAL A 84 -11.60 10.13 0.24
C VAL A 84 -12.44 9.78 1.46
N THR A 85 -13.15 8.66 1.40
CA THR A 85 -14.05 8.20 2.47
C THR A 85 -13.42 7.14 3.35
N LYS A 86 -12.52 6.34 2.79
CA LYS A 86 -11.82 5.26 3.49
C LYS A 86 -10.34 5.24 3.14
N VAL A 87 -9.49 5.05 4.14
CA VAL A 87 -8.07 4.75 3.99
C VAL A 87 -7.83 3.35 4.56
N LEU A 88 -7.41 2.42 3.72
CA LEU A 88 -7.11 1.04 4.13
C LEU A 88 -5.59 0.86 4.16
N MET A 89 -5.05 0.60 5.34
CA MET A 89 -3.61 0.44 5.52
C MET A 89 -3.23 -1.03 5.48
N SER A 90 -2.34 -1.42 4.56
CA SER A 90 -1.80 -2.78 4.54
C SER A 90 -0.89 -3.03 5.75
N HIS A 91 -0.07 -2.05 6.09
CA HIS A 91 0.82 -2.01 7.25
C HIS A 91 1.34 -0.57 7.46
N LEU A 92 2.19 -0.34 8.45
CA LEU A 92 2.61 1.00 8.84
C LEU A 92 4.11 1.28 8.59
N HIS A 93 4.74 0.62 7.62
CA HIS A 93 6.05 1.09 7.17
C HIS A 93 5.92 2.48 6.52
N LYS A 94 6.96 3.29 6.65
CA LYS A 94 6.96 4.71 6.29
C LYS A 94 6.60 5.01 4.83
N ASP A 95 6.90 4.10 3.93
CA ASP A 95 6.57 4.22 2.51
C ASP A 95 5.11 3.86 2.18
N HIS A 96 4.37 3.38 3.17
CA HIS A 96 2.93 3.15 3.11
C HIS A 96 2.15 4.13 3.99
N ALA A 97 2.72 4.50 5.15
CA ALA A 97 2.04 5.28 6.18
C ALA A 97 2.42 6.77 6.22
N GLY A 98 3.47 7.20 5.48
CA GLY A 98 4.00 8.56 5.55
C GLY A 98 2.99 9.66 5.21
N GLY A 99 1.98 9.33 4.40
CA GLY A 99 0.92 10.27 4.04
C GLY A 99 -0.31 10.25 4.97
N ILE A 100 -0.32 9.51 6.08
CA ILE A 100 -1.45 9.48 7.02
C ILE A 100 -1.64 10.84 7.69
N SER A 101 -0.55 11.39 8.24
CA SER A 101 -0.60 12.69 8.93
C SER A 101 0.59 13.57 8.57
N HIS A 102 0.41 14.87 8.74
CA HIS A 102 1.49 15.84 8.64
C HIS A 102 1.36 16.87 9.74
N SER A 103 2.45 17.10 10.50
CA SER A 103 2.45 18.02 11.64
C SER A 103 1.31 17.75 12.64
N GLY A 104 1.02 16.46 12.90
CA GLY A 104 0.01 16.02 13.85
C GLY A 104 -1.44 16.18 13.36
N LYS A 105 -1.67 16.47 12.07
CA LYS A 105 -3.00 16.55 11.46
C LYS A 105 -3.18 15.45 10.42
N LEU A 106 -4.34 14.82 10.42
CA LEU A 106 -4.69 13.82 9.43
C LEU A 106 -4.87 14.47 8.06
N ASN A 107 -4.31 13.85 7.03
CA ASN A 107 -4.29 14.38 5.67
C ASN A 107 -5.58 14.09 4.89
N PHE A 108 -6.40 13.14 5.36
CA PHE A 108 -7.71 12.82 4.78
C PHE A 108 -8.78 13.04 5.85
N GLU A 109 -9.21 14.28 5.99
CA GLU A 109 -10.03 14.78 7.11
C GLU A 109 -11.42 14.15 7.20
N ASN A 110 -11.96 13.65 6.08
CA ASN A 110 -13.28 13.02 6.02
C ASN A 110 -13.21 11.48 5.93
N ALA A 111 -12.02 10.91 5.88
CA ALA A 111 -11.84 9.47 5.74
C ALA A 111 -11.88 8.74 7.08
N THR A 112 -12.38 7.51 7.05
CA THR A 112 -12.17 6.53 8.13
C THR A 112 -10.92 5.72 7.80
N TYR A 113 -10.00 5.60 8.76
CA TYR A 113 -8.76 4.85 8.62
C TYR A 113 -8.93 3.46 9.23
N TYR A 114 -8.67 2.43 8.43
CA TYR A 114 -8.77 1.03 8.83
C TYR A 114 -7.39 0.41 8.92
N ILE A 115 -6.99 0.03 10.13
CA ILE A 115 -5.65 -0.49 10.44
C ILE A 115 -5.79 -1.74 11.29
N ASN A 116 -4.96 -2.76 11.06
CA ASN A 116 -4.91 -3.90 11.97
C ASN A 116 -4.49 -3.42 13.38
N LYS A 117 -5.23 -3.83 14.40
CA LYS A 117 -5.01 -3.41 15.79
C LYS A 117 -3.59 -3.70 16.27
N GLN A 118 -3.11 -4.90 16.00
CA GLN A 118 -1.78 -5.34 16.46
C GLN A 118 -0.67 -4.62 15.69
N GLU A 119 -0.87 -4.32 14.40
CA GLU A 119 0.06 -3.51 13.59
C GLU A 119 0.17 -2.08 14.15
N PHE A 120 -0.95 -1.48 14.49
CA PHE A 120 -0.97 -0.13 15.07
C PHE A 120 -0.25 -0.08 16.43
N GLU A 121 -0.57 -1.02 17.32
CA GLU A 121 0.09 -1.14 18.62
C GLU A 121 1.60 -1.43 18.48
N TYR A 122 1.97 -2.31 17.54
CA TYR A 122 3.35 -2.65 17.23
C TYR A 122 4.13 -1.44 16.68
N GLY A 123 3.57 -0.71 15.71
CA GLY A 123 4.19 0.48 15.14
C GLY A 123 4.44 1.56 16.18
N LEU A 124 3.49 1.82 17.08
CA LEU A 124 3.66 2.80 18.17
C LEU A 124 4.80 2.44 19.14
N GLN A 125 5.13 1.16 19.29
CA GLN A 125 6.19 0.66 20.18
C GLN A 125 7.55 0.54 19.48
N ASN A 126 7.59 0.44 18.15
CA ASN A 126 8.79 0.12 17.37
C ASN A 126 9.21 1.27 16.43
N ASN A 127 9.26 2.51 16.97
CA ASN A 127 9.75 3.67 16.21
C ASN A 127 11.19 3.45 15.75
N GLY A 128 11.47 3.67 14.44
CA GLY A 128 12.80 3.42 13.89
C GLY A 128 12.87 3.60 12.37
N SER A 129 13.74 2.87 11.71
CA SER A 129 14.00 3.08 10.28
C SER A 129 12.84 2.69 9.36
N SER A 130 11.98 1.75 9.78
CA SER A 130 10.81 1.31 9.00
C SER A 130 9.51 1.94 9.47
N TYR A 131 9.32 2.08 10.79
CA TYR A 131 8.14 2.70 11.40
C TYR A 131 8.50 4.09 11.88
N ILE A 132 7.83 5.11 11.35
CA ILE A 132 7.95 6.50 11.81
C ILE A 132 6.66 6.83 12.56
N LYS A 133 6.74 6.82 13.88
CA LYS A 133 5.57 6.99 14.76
C LYS A 133 4.81 8.29 14.47
N GLU A 134 5.52 9.35 14.17
CA GLU A 134 5.00 10.68 13.86
C GLU A 134 4.06 10.67 12.64
N ASP A 135 4.22 9.71 11.73
CA ASP A 135 3.39 9.60 10.52
C ASP A 135 1.95 9.19 10.86
N PHE A 136 1.73 8.44 11.96
CA PHE A 136 0.41 7.85 12.25
C PHE A 136 -0.07 8.00 13.70
N GLU A 137 0.75 8.51 14.64
CA GLU A 137 0.34 8.65 16.04
C GLU A 137 -0.86 9.59 16.24
N ALA A 138 -1.09 10.53 15.31
CA ALA A 138 -2.27 11.40 15.33
C ALA A 138 -3.61 10.63 15.24
N LEU A 139 -3.57 9.38 14.80
CA LEU A 139 -4.76 8.51 14.77
C LEU A 139 -5.14 7.97 16.14
N LYS A 140 -4.20 7.92 17.11
CA LYS A 140 -4.40 7.21 18.39
C LYS A 140 -5.69 7.60 19.13
N ASP A 141 -6.01 8.88 19.13
CA ASP A 141 -7.18 9.41 19.81
C ASP A 141 -8.22 9.97 18.82
N SER A 142 -8.08 9.63 17.53
CA SER A 142 -8.99 10.10 16.48
C SER A 142 -10.24 9.22 16.38
N PRO A 143 -11.43 9.82 16.28
CA PRO A 143 -12.65 9.09 15.97
C PRO A 143 -12.68 8.49 14.57
N GLN A 144 -11.73 8.87 13.72
CA GLN A 144 -11.59 8.35 12.34
C GLN A 144 -10.87 7.00 12.31
N LEU A 145 -10.24 6.54 13.40
CA LEU A 145 -9.55 5.25 13.44
C LEU A 145 -10.51 4.11 13.76
N ILE A 146 -10.51 3.11 12.89
CA ILE A 146 -11.11 1.80 13.15
C ILE A 146 -10.01 0.75 13.19
N LEU A 147 -9.86 0.12 14.34
CA LEU A 147 -8.92 -0.97 14.53
C LEU A 147 -9.56 -2.30 14.11
N LEU A 148 -8.95 -2.95 13.14
CA LEU A 148 -9.38 -4.22 12.60
C LEU A 148 -8.77 -5.39 13.38
N ASN A 149 -9.50 -6.50 13.45
CA ASN A 149 -8.99 -7.79 13.93
C ASN A 149 -8.24 -8.52 12.80
N ASP A 150 -8.02 -9.83 12.96
CA ASP A 150 -7.21 -10.64 12.04
C ASP A 150 -7.87 -10.82 10.66
N ALA A 151 -9.19 -10.91 10.62
CA ALA A 151 -9.96 -11.04 9.39
C ALA A 151 -11.41 -10.55 9.58
N GLY A 152 -12.03 -10.12 8.50
CA GLY A 152 -13.42 -9.68 8.51
C GLY A 152 -13.83 -8.98 7.22
N GLU A 153 -14.92 -8.22 7.32
CA GLU A 153 -15.47 -7.44 6.22
C GLU A 153 -15.84 -6.03 6.67
N ILE A 154 -15.63 -5.04 5.82
CA ILE A 154 -16.05 -3.66 5.97
C ILE A 154 -17.20 -3.43 4.97
N ASP A 155 -18.34 -2.96 5.47
CA ASP A 155 -19.53 -2.60 4.69
C ASP A 155 -20.04 -3.67 3.70
N ASN A 156 -19.73 -4.97 3.98
CA ASN A 156 -20.11 -6.16 3.20
C ASN A 156 -19.57 -6.18 1.76
N TYR A 157 -18.50 -5.45 1.44
CA TYR A 157 -17.89 -5.47 0.11
C TYR A 157 -16.36 -5.32 0.12
N ILE A 158 -15.76 -5.04 1.26
CA ILE A 158 -14.30 -5.01 1.44
C ILE A 158 -13.93 -6.11 2.42
N LYS A 159 -13.39 -7.21 1.93
CA LYS A 159 -12.81 -8.27 2.76
C LYS A 159 -11.38 -7.89 3.13
N TYR A 160 -10.97 -8.20 4.36
CA TYR A 160 -9.57 -8.07 4.80
C TYR A 160 -9.12 -9.32 5.56
N GLU A 161 -7.83 -9.57 5.53
CA GLU A 161 -7.21 -10.70 6.22
C GLU A 161 -5.76 -10.37 6.61
N MET A 162 -5.37 -10.72 7.84
CA MET A 162 -4.00 -10.57 8.29
C MET A 162 -3.11 -11.64 7.65
N SER A 163 -2.13 -11.22 6.87
CA SER A 163 -1.18 -12.11 6.22
C SER A 163 -0.04 -12.55 7.13
N ASN A 164 0.43 -11.65 8.01
CA ASN A 164 1.51 -11.91 8.96
C ASN A 164 2.76 -12.50 8.26
N ALA A 165 3.18 -11.88 7.16
CA ALA A 165 4.22 -12.43 6.29
C ALA A 165 5.33 -11.43 5.95
N HIS A 166 5.03 -10.25 5.36
CA HIS A 166 6.03 -9.21 5.08
C HIS A 166 6.55 -8.56 6.38
N CYS A 167 5.65 -8.13 7.23
CA CYS A 167 5.93 -7.74 8.60
C CYS A 167 4.91 -8.42 9.53
N PRO A 168 5.14 -8.46 10.86
CA PRO A 168 4.11 -8.88 11.80
C PRO A 168 2.85 -8.06 11.58
N PHE A 169 1.68 -8.72 11.57
CA PHE A 169 0.36 -8.07 11.48
C PHE A 169 0.02 -7.35 10.17
N HIS A 170 0.85 -7.47 9.12
CA HIS A 170 0.51 -7.02 7.77
C HIS A 170 -0.82 -7.64 7.31
N GLN A 171 -1.68 -6.83 6.68
CA GLN A 171 -2.98 -7.28 6.17
C GLN A 171 -3.15 -7.00 4.67
N VAL A 172 -4.11 -7.69 4.06
CA VAL A 172 -4.43 -7.59 2.64
C VAL A 172 -5.92 -7.33 2.48
N PHE A 173 -6.32 -6.82 1.30
CA PHE A 173 -7.70 -6.41 1.03
C PHE A 173 -8.22 -6.95 -0.29
N TRP A 174 -9.51 -7.29 -0.31
CA TRP A 174 -10.30 -7.54 -1.51
C TRP A 174 -11.45 -6.56 -1.54
N VAL A 175 -11.53 -5.75 -2.58
CA VAL A 175 -12.66 -4.83 -2.80
C VAL A 175 -13.51 -5.40 -3.91
N THR A 176 -14.78 -5.69 -3.64
CA THR A 176 -15.70 -6.31 -4.59
C THR A 176 -16.85 -5.38 -4.89
N GLU A 177 -17.07 -5.08 -6.17
CA GLU A 177 -18.25 -4.35 -6.62
C GLU A 177 -18.89 -5.11 -7.81
N LYS A 178 -20.17 -5.48 -7.68
CA LYS A 178 -20.86 -6.38 -8.62
C LYS A 178 -20.11 -7.72 -8.70
N GLU A 179 -19.59 -8.06 -9.89
CA GLU A 179 -18.84 -9.29 -10.14
C GLU A 179 -17.31 -9.06 -10.26
N GLU A 180 -16.86 -7.83 -10.03
CA GLU A 180 -15.44 -7.46 -10.13
C GLU A 180 -14.80 -7.45 -8.75
N THR A 181 -13.68 -8.16 -8.60
CA THR A 181 -12.87 -8.16 -7.38
C THR A 181 -11.49 -7.61 -7.66
N THR A 182 -11.09 -6.63 -6.87
CA THR A 182 -9.73 -6.06 -6.85
C THR A 182 -9.01 -6.52 -5.61
N PHE A 183 -7.84 -7.11 -5.78
CA PHE A 183 -6.96 -7.59 -4.71
C PHE A 183 -5.78 -6.65 -4.51
N PHE A 184 -5.57 -6.23 -3.26
CA PHE A 184 -4.40 -5.49 -2.82
C PHE A 184 -3.65 -6.28 -1.77
N GLY A 185 -2.48 -6.78 -2.14
CA GLY A 185 -1.65 -7.62 -1.28
C GLY A 185 -0.55 -6.86 -0.55
N GLY A 186 -0.47 -5.52 -0.69
CA GLY A 186 0.60 -4.71 -0.11
C GLY A 186 1.97 -5.31 -0.41
N ASP A 187 2.85 -5.33 0.58
CA ASP A 187 4.23 -5.80 0.44
C ASP A 187 4.40 -7.32 0.47
N VAL A 188 3.36 -8.07 0.80
CA VAL A 188 3.38 -9.52 0.57
C VAL A 188 3.32 -9.85 -0.92
N ALA A 189 2.62 -9.04 -1.72
CA ALA A 189 2.48 -9.18 -3.17
C ALA A 189 2.86 -7.87 -3.91
N PRO A 190 4.13 -7.41 -3.78
CA PRO A 190 4.50 -6.06 -4.20
C PRO A 190 4.68 -5.88 -5.72
N GLN A 191 4.90 -6.98 -6.47
CA GLN A 191 5.23 -6.95 -7.89
C GLN A 191 4.64 -8.16 -8.63
N LEU A 192 4.21 -7.96 -9.88
CA LEU A 192 3.67 -9.00 -10.74
C LEU A 192 4.63 -10.19 -10.92
N GLN A 193 5.93 -9.90 -11.10
CA GLN A 193 6.94 -10.95 -11.27
C GLN A 193 7.06 -11.85 -10.03
N GLN A 194 6.87 -11.31 -8.84
CA GLN A 194 6.90 -12.09 -7.61
C GLN A 194 5.66 -12.99 -7.44
N MET A 195 4.51 -12.61 -8.01
CA MET A 195 3.32 -13.48 -8.06
C MET A 195 3.55 -14.71 -8.94
N LYS A 196 4.30 -14.55 -10.03
CA LYS A 196 4.56 -15.59 -11.03
C LYS A 196 5.77 -16.47 -10.74
N SER A 197 6.50 -16.21 -9.66
CA SER A 197 7.75 -16.90 -9.32
C SER A 197 7.77 -17.43 -7.88
N ARG A 198 8.67 -18.39 -7.62
CA ARG A 198 8.93 -18.88 -6.26
C ARG A 198 9.97 -18.00 -5.55
N PHE A 199 9.77 -16.69 -5.59
CA PHE A 199 10.68 -15.75 -4.97
C PHE A 199 10.47 -15.69 -3.45
N ILE A 200 11.56 -15.78 -2.68
CA ILE A 200 11.58 -15.61 -1.24
C ILE A 200 12.40 -14.37 -0.93
N ALA A 201 11.75 -13.31 -0.47
CA ALA A 201 12.42 -12.08 -0.09
C ALA A 201 13.10 -12.23 1.27
N LYS A 202 14.36 -11.78 1.37
CA LYS A 202 15.12 -11.83 2.63
C LYS A 202 14.71 -10.74 3.62
N TYR A 203 13.99 -9.74 3.14
CA TYR A 203 13.50 -8.63 3.96
C TYR A 203 12.11 -8.91 4.58
N ASP A 204 11.43 -9.97 4.16
CA ASP A 204 10.16 -10.38 4.75
C ASP A 204 10.37 -11.03 6.13
N HIS A 205 9.43 -10.78 7.04
CA HIS A 205 9.36 -11.44 8.35
C HIS A 205 9.27 -12.97 8.19
N ASP A 206 8.41 -13.44 7.26
CA ASP A 206 8.33 -14.84 6.83
C ASP A 206 8.23 -14.90 5.30
N GLY A 207 9.39 -14.90 4.64
CA GLY A 207 9.47 -14.91 3.18
C GLY A 207 8.94 -16.20 2.55
N ARG A 208 8.95 -17.35 3.28
CA ARG A 208 8.33 -18.58 2.79
C ARG A 208 6.82 -18.45 2.77
N LYS A 209 6.24 -17.96 3.85
CA LYS A 209 4.80 -17.70 3.95
C LYS A 209 4.36 -16.68 2.88
N SER A 210 5.14 -15.60 2.68
CA SER A 210 4.87 -14.63 1.61
C SER A 210 4.81 -15.30 0.24
N MET A 211 5.76 -16.18 -0.08
CA MET A 211 5.77 -16.93 -1.34
C MET A 211 4.56 -17.86 -1.47
N GLU A 212 4.20 -18.59 -0.42
CA GLU A 212 3.06 -19.52 -0.41
C GLU A 212 1.73 -18.77 -0.58
N LEU A 213 1.56 -17.64 0.11
CA LEU A 213 0.38 -16.77 -0.01
C LEU A 213 0.25 -16.19 -1.42
N ARG A 214 1.34 -15.64 -2.01
CA ARG A 214 1.34 -15.14 -3.39
C ARG A 214 0.89 -16.21 -4.37
N ARG A 215 1.38 -17.44 -4.21
CA ARG A 215 0.99 -18.56 -5.08
C ARG A 215 -0.50 -18.88 -4.96
N ALA A 216 -1.02 -18.97 -3.74
CA ALA A 216 -2.44 -19.26 -3.50
C ALA A 216 -3.33 -18.14 -4.05
N TRP A 217 -2.99 -16.88 -3.80
CA TRP A 217 -3.75 -15.74 -4.34
C TRP A 217 -3.67 -15.65 -5.87
N TRP A 218 -2.51 -15.96 -6.46
CA TRP A 218 -2.38 -16.00 -7.92
C TRP A 218 -3.25 -17.07 -8.55
N GLU A 219 -3.25 -18.28 -7.98
CA GLU A 219 -4.06 -19.40 -8.46
C GLU A 219 -5.56 -19.07 -8.35
N GLN A 220 -5.99 -18.62 -7.17
CA GLN A 220 -7.39 -18.25 -6.95
C GLN A 220 -7.80 -17.06 -7.82
N GLY A 221 -7.04 -15.98 -7.79
CA GLY A 221 -7.40 -14.75 -8.50
C GLY A 221 -7.35 -14.89 -10.01
N SER A 222 -6.47 -15.76 -10.56
CA SER A 222 -6.50 -16.09 -11.99
C SER A 222 -7.78 -16.83 -12.37
N LYS A 223 -8.24 -17.76 -11.53
CA LYS A 223 -9.48 -18.51 -11.74
C LYS A 223 -10.72 -17.61 -11.60
N GLU A 224 -10.71 -16.72 -10.64
CA GLU A 224 -11.82 -15.80 -10.33
C GLU A 224 -11.72 -14.45 -11.06
N LYS A 225 -10.68 -14.28 -11.90
CA LYS A 225 -10.42 -13.07 -12.71
C LYS A 225 -10.28 -11.79 -11.89
N TRP A 226 -9.55 -11.85 -10.78
CA TRP A 226 -9.26 -10.67 -9.99
C TRP A 226 -8.41 -9.66 -10.74
N THR A 227 -8.58 -8.38 -10.40
CA THR A 227 -7.61 -7.34 -10.71
C THR A 227 -6.63 -7.24 -9.55
N PHE A 228 -5.34 -7.41 -9.82
CA PHE A 228 -4.25 -7.33 -8.84
C PHE A 228 -3.62 -5.94 -8.86
N LEU A 229 -3.32 -5.40 -7.69
CA LEU A 229 -2.62 -4.14 -7.50
C LEU A 229 -1.22 -4.39 -6.92
N PHE A 230 -0.20 -3.79 -7.51
CA PHE A 230 1.20 -4.00 -7.15
C PHE A 230 1.88 -2.69 -6.75
N TYR A 231 2.06 -2.52 -5.44
CA TYR A 231 2.53 -1.28 -4.84
C TYR A 231 3.94 -0.87 -5.28
N HIS A 232 4.80 -1.84 -5.52
CA HIS A 232 6.21 -1.63 -5.87
C HIS A 232 6.57 -2.03 -7.31
N ASP A 233 5.58 -2.20 -8.19
CA ASP A 233 5.82 -2.57 -9.59
C ASP A 233 5.83 -1.33 -10.50
N ILE A 234 7.00 -0.99 -11.03
CA ILE A 234 7.19 0.16 -11.92
C ILE A 234 6.45 0.00 -13.25
N LYS A 235 6.32 -1.24 -13.74
CA LYS A 235 5.82 -1.50 -15.11
C LYS A 235 4.36 -1.93 -15.14
N ASN A 236 3.94 -2.66 -14.13
CA ASN A 236 2.63 -3.31 -14.09
C ASN A 236 1.92 -3.04 -12.76
N PRO A 237 1.60 -1.78 -12.43
CA PRO A 237 0.95 -1.47 -11.16
C PRO A 237 -0.43 -2.12 -11.03
N VAL A 238 -1.12 -2.31 -12.15
CA VAL A 238 -2.44 -2.97 -12.22
C VAL A 238 -2.38 -4.11 -13.21
N PHE A 239 -2.85 -5.27 -12.81
CA PHE A 239 -2.93 -6.44 -13.68
C PHE A 239 -4.29 -7.12 -13.53
N THR A 240 -5.06 -7.15 -14.60
CA THR A 240 -6.31 -7.92 -14.65
C THR A 240 -6.01 -9.30 -15.22
N GLY A 241 -6.35 -10.33 -14.46
CA GLY A 241 -6.06 -11.71 -14.84
C GLY A 241 -6.64 -12.06 -16.22
N ALA A 242 -5.76 -12.10 -17.22
CA ALA A 242 -6.08 -12.80 -18.44
C ALA A 242 -5.97 -14.30 -18.15
N SER A 243 -6.88 -15.07 -18.69
CA SER A 243 -6.80 -16.54 -18.74
C SER A 243 -5.37 -17.02 -18.99
N LEU A 244 -4.87 -17.90 -18.11
CA LEU A 244 -3.68 -18.70 -18.33
C LEU A 244 -3.72 -19.39 -19.69
#